data_75b56a22866a03a99409bcf54c882d9d
#
_entry.id   75b56a22866a03a99409bcf54c882d9d
#
_cell.length_a   1.000
_cell.length_b   1.000
_cell.length_c   1.000
_cell.angle_alpha   90.00
_cell.angle_beta   90.00
_cell.angle_gamma   90.00
#
_symmetry.space_group_name_H-M   'P 1'
#
loop_
_entity.id
_entity.type
_entity.pdbx_description
1 polymer ?
#
loop_
_entity_poly.entity_id
_entity_poly.type
_entity_poly.pdbx_seq_one_letter_code
_entity_poly.pdbx_strand_id
1 'polypeptide(L)'
;MAEHGAANNPHTRAIAEFVSGLAYDQIPAAVRERIKLLILDALGCGIYGANLEWCRILRGTLEGLDSSRTTAIWGTDCKLSSPHAALQNGTQVQGFELDDVHRRGVLHVGAVTLPALIAVAESHAKLSGRDLITAAVAGYEIGPRVGLCMGQEHIGQGWHSGATLGVFSAVSAVSRALGLSADATVHALGIAGTQSSGLMAAQYGAMVKRMHAGRAAQSGLYAALLAKDGFTGIVDVFEAPYGGFCTTFSRTPDRFDLAQLSSGLGERFETMRLSLKF
;
A
#
# COMPACT_ATOMS: atom_id res chain seq x y z
N MET A 1 10.50 8.98 30.05
CA MET A 1 10.69 8.46 28.68
C MET A 1 11.93 7.59 28.75
N ALA A 2 11.80 6.27 28.58
CA ALA A 2 12.98 5.40 28.54
C ALA A 2 13.80 5.77 27.29
N GLU A 3 15.10 5.99 27.46
CA GLU A 3 16.05 6.07 26.35
C GLU A 3 15.97 4.72 25.61
N HIS A 4 15.33 4.72 24.46
CA HIS A 4 15.42 3.58 23.56
C HIS A 4 16.84 3.61 23.00
N GLY A 5 17.68 2.65 23.39
CA GLY A 5 18.95 2.37 22.73
C GLY A 5 18.73 2.29 21.23
N ALA A 6 19.76 2.54 20.41
CA ALA A 6 19.63 2.56 18.94
C ALA A 6 18.77 1.38 18.49
N ALA A 7 17.61 1.68 17.88
CA ALA A 7 16.64 0.66 17.51
C ALA A 7 17.31 -0.31 16.53
N ASN A 8 17.26 -1.61 16.85
CA ASN A 8 17.74 -2.65 15.95
C ASN A 8 16.66 -2.91 14.88
N ASN A 9 16.70 -2.11 13.81
CA ASN A 9 15.69 -2.13 12.75
C ASN A 9 16.29 -2.30 11.34
N PRO A 10 17.15 -3.29 11.10
CA PRO A 10 17.89 -3.41 9.85
C PRO A 10 16.98 -3.57 8.62
N HIS A 11 15.87 -4.27 8.74
CA HIS A 11 14.93 -4.49 7.63
C HIS A 11 14.03 -3.28 7.38
N THR A 12 13.48 -2.67 8.43
CA THR A 12 12.71 -1.41 8.32
C THR A 12 13.58 -0.32 7.71
N ARG A 13 14.84 -0.20 8.13
CA ARG A 13 15.80 0.76 7.59
C ARG A 13 16.13 0.47 6.13
N ALA A 14 16.41 -0.78 5.76
CA ALA A 14 16.72 -1.16 4.38
C ALA A 14 15.55 -0.85 3.43
N ILE A 15 14.31 -1.10 3.85
CA ILE A 15 13.11 -0.70 3.09
C ILE A 15 13.06 0.82 2.92
N ALA A 16 13.25 1.58 3.99
CA ALA A 16 13.17 3.04 3.94
C ALA A 16 14.26 3.65 3.04
N GLU A 17 15.47 3.12 3.08
CA GLU A 17 16.59 3.52 2.21
C GLU A 17 16.31 3.17 0.75
N PHE A 18 15.78 1.97 0.47
CA PHE A 18 15.37 1.60 -0.88
C PHE A 18 14.28 2.54 -1.40
N VAL A 19 13.21 2.78 -0.65
CA VAL A 19 12.09 3.63 -1.06
C VAL A 19 12.55 5.06 -1.34
N SER A 20 13.33 5.65 -0.43
CA SER A 20 13.82 7.04 -0.57
C SER A 20 14.85 7.18 -1.67
N GLY A 21 15.73 6.18 -1.87
CA GLY A 21 16.82 6.20 -2.81
C GLY A 21 16.49 5.71 -4.22
N LEU A 22 15.34 5.05 -4.44
CA LEU A 22 15.01 4.46 -5.73
C LEU A 22 14.94 5.55 -6.83
N ALA A 23 15.73 5.41 -7.88
CA ALA A 23 15.72 6.30 -9.04
C ALA A 23 15.22 5.60 -10.30
N TYR A 24 14.56 6.34 -11.19
CA TYR A 24 13.97 5.81 -12.44
C TYR A 24 14.97 5.00 -13.27
N ASP A 25 16.21 5.50 -13.41
CA ASP A 25 17.21 4.88 -14.27
C ASP A 25 17.83 3.61 -13.66
N GLN A 26 17.64 3.37 -12.37
CA GLN A 26 18.00 2.11 -11.69
C GLN A 26 16.96 1.00 -11.91
N ILE A 27 15.74 1.35 -12.34
CA ILE A 27 14.68 0.38 -12.60
C ILE A 27 14.91 -0.25 -13.98
N PRO A 28 15.03 -1.58 -14.08
CA PRO A 28 15.20 -2.25 -15.38
C PRO A 28 14.08 -1.89 -16.37
N ALA A 29 14.40 -1.79 -17.65
CA ALA A 29 13.43 -1.43 -18.70
C ALA A 29 12.20 -2.35 -18.69
N ALA A 30 12.39 -3.65 -18.53
CA ALA A 30 11.28 -4.62 -18.44
C ALA A 30 10.33 -4.33 -17.27
N VAL A 31 10.85 -3.90 -16.11
CA VAL A 31 10.05 -3.54 -14.94
C VAL A 31 9.27 -2.24 -15.23
N ARG A 32 9.91 -1.26 -15.88
CA ARG A 32 9.25 0.00 -16.26
C ARG A 32 8.10 -0.24 -17.24
N GLU A 33 8.26 -1.16 -18.19
CA GLU A 33 7.17 -1.52 -19.11
C GLU A 33 6.08 -2.32 -18.38
N ARG A 34 6.46 -3.25 -17.51
CA ARG A 34 5.50 -4.03 -16.75
C ARG A 34 4.61 -3.16 -15.86
N ILE A 35 5.20 -2.21 -15.13
CA ILE A 35 4.42 -1.35 -14.22
C ILE A 35 3.40 -0.48 -14.98
N LYS A 36 3.69 -0.05 -16.21
CA LYS A 36 2.71 0.69 -17.02
C LYS A 36 1.46 -0.13 -17.31
N LEU A 37 1.64 -1.43 -17.61
CA LEU A 37 0.51 -2.35 -17.83
C LEU A 37 -0.29 -2.59 -16.54
N LEU A 38 0.37 -2.68 -15.39
CA LEU A 38 -0.28 -2.83 -14.10
C LEU A 38 -1.05 -1.55 -13.70
N ILE A 39 -0.53 -0.37 -14.02
CA ILE A 39 -1.25 0.90 -13.85
C ILE A 39 -2.50 0.92 -14.74
N LEU A 40 -2.38 0.51 -16.00
CA LEU A 40 -3.52 0.45 -16.92
C LEU A 40 -4.60 -0.53 -16.44
N ASP A 41 -4.20 -1.72 -15.96
CA ASP A 41 -5.08 -2.73 -15.38
C ASP A 41 -5.89 -2.16 -14.20
N ALA A 42 -5.20 -1.55 -13.24
CA ALA A 42 -5.86 -0.98 -12.06
C ALA A 42 -6.81 0.17 -12.41
N LEU A 43 -6.45 1.04 -13.36
CA LEU A 43 -7.33 2.11 -13.84
C LEU A 43 -8.57 1.53 -14.52
N GLY A 44 -8.40 0.53 -15.37
CA GLY A 44 -9.52 -0.18 -16.01
C GLY A 44 -10.46 -0.82 -15.00
N CYS A 45 -9.91 -1.54 -14.02
CA CYS A 45 -10.68 -2.12 -12.91
C CYS A 45 -11.40 -1.05 -12.09
N GLY A 46 -10.73 0.06 -11.78
CA GLY A 46 -11.31 1.15 -11.00
C GLY A 46 -12.46 1.85 -11.71
N ILE A 47 -12.33 2.12 -13.01
CA ILE A 47 -13.38 2.73 -13.84
C ILE A 47 -14.61 1.81 -13.91
N TYR A 48 -14.42 0.54 -14.16
CA TYR A 48 -15.52 -0.45 -14.16
C TYR A 48 -16.18 -0.53 -12.78
N GLY A 49 -15.33 -0.61 -11.72
CA GLY A 49 -15.78 -0.76 -10.34
C GLY A 49 -16.63 0.38 -9.81
N ALA A 50 -16.55 1.58 -10.42
CA ALA A 50 -17.33 2.76 -10.01
C ALA A 50 -18.86 2.52 -9.99
N ASN A 51 -19.36 1.60 -10.82
CA ASN A 51 -20.78 1.28 -10.96
C ASN A 51 -21.26 0.13 -10.06
N LEU A 52 -20.37 -0.53 -9.32
CA LEU A 52 -20.75 -1.59 -8.40
C LEU A 52 -21.54 -1.04 -7.20
N GLU A 53 -22.47 -1.82 -6.69
CA GLU A 53 -23.38 -1.41 -5.62
C GLU A 53 -22.65 -0.86 -4.41
N TRP A 54 -21.69 -1.60 -3.87
CA TRP A 54 -20.89 -1.17 -2.69
C TRP A 54 -20.05 0.07 -2.94
N CYS A 55 -19.56 0.27 -4.18
CA CYS A 55 -18.83 1.47 -4.55
C CYS A 55 -19.74 2.70 -4.63
N ARG A 56 -20.99 2.54 -5.11
CA ARG A 56 -22.00 3.62 -5.11
C ARG A 56 -22.42 4.00 -3.70
N ILE A 57 -22.64 3.00 -2.82
CA ILE A 57 -22.99 3.23 -1.42
C ILE A 57 -21.85 4.00 -0.73
N LEU A 58 -20.60 3.51 -0.87
CA LEU A 58 -19.44 4.17 -0.27
C LEU A 58 -19.29 5.61 -0.76
N ARG A 59 -19.38 5.82 -2.08
CA ARG A 59 -19.29 7.17 -2.66
C ARG A 59 -20.35 8.12 -2.10
N GLY A 60 -21.61 7.71 -2.06
CA GLY A 60 -22.68 8.55 -1.51
C GLY A 60 -22.45 8.91 -0.04
N THR A 61 -21.91 7.98 0.76
CA THR A 61 -21.53 8.25 2.14
C THR A 61 -20.40 9.28 2.22
N LEU A 62 -19.35 9.12 1.40
CA LEU A 62 -18.19 10.02 1.40
C LEU A 62 -18.54 11.43 0.89
N GLU A 63 -19.40 11.54 -0.11
CA GLU A 63 -19.90 12.83 -0.62
C GLU A 63 -20.65 13.63 0.46
N GLY A 64 -21.35 12.93 1.35
CA GLY A 64 -22.02 13.55 2.50
C GLY A 64 -21.06 14.02 3.62
N LEU A 65 -19.85 13.49 3.66
CA LEU A 65 -18.84 13.79 4.68
C LEU A 65 -17.75 14.76 4.21
N ASP A 66 -17.60 14.93 2.90
CA ASP A 66 -16.44 15.60 2.29
C ASP A 66 -16.87 16.64 1.24
N SER A 67 -16.64 17.91 1.54
CA SER A 67 -16.89 19.01 0.61
C SER A 67 -15.70 19.35 -0.30
N SER A 68 -14.57 18.66 -0.15
CA SER A 68 -13.38 18.84 -1.00
C SER A 68 -13.67 18.45 -2.46
N ARG A 69 -12.93 19.07 -3.38
CA ARG A 69 -13.05 18.80 -4.83
C ARG A 69 -11.65 18.69 -5.47
N THR A 70 -10.71 18.04 -4.76
CA THR A 70 -9.29 18.04 -5.17
C THR A 70 -8.90 16.82 -6.00
N THR A 71 -9.45 15.65 -5.71
CA THR A 71 -8.98 14.37 -6.25
C THR A 71 -10.11 13.61 -6.94
N ALA A 72 -9.87 13.13 -8.14
CA ALA A 72 -10.87 12.47 -8.98
C ALA A 72 -11.28 11.08 -8.44
N ILE A 73 -12.56 10.78 -8.48
CA ILE A 73 -13.09 9.43 -8.34
C ILE A 73 -13.22 8.82 -9.74
N TRP A 74 -12.45 7.79 -9.99
CA TRP A 74 -12.29 7.20 -11.32
C TRP A 74 -13.62 6.69 -11.88
N GLY A 75 -13.88 7.00 -13.15
CA GLY A 75 -15.12 6.61 -13.83
C GLY A 75 -16.35 7.42 -13.43
N THR A 76 -16.17 8.59 -12.77
CA THR A 76 -17.25 9.51 -12.37
C THR A 76 -16.84 10.96 -12.52
N ASP A 77 -17.77 11.89 -12.40
CA ASP A 77 -17.52 13.34 -12.33
C ASP A 77 -17.26 13.84 -10.89
N CYS A 78 -17.27 12.92 -9.91
CA CYS A 78 -17.08 13.24 -8.51
C CYS A 78 -15.59 13.49 -8.18
N LYS A 79 -15.34 14.44 -7.28
CA LYS A 79 -14.04 14.66 -6.66
C LYS A 79 -14.20 14.74 -5.14
N LEU A 80 -13.22 14.18 -4.42
CA LEU A 80 -13.17 14.19 -2.94
C LEU A 80 -11.79 14.67 -2.47
N SER A 81 -11.57 14.72 -1.17
CA SER A 81 -10.22 14.87 -0.61
C SER A 81 -9.35 13.66 -0.96
N SER A 82 -8.04 13.82 -0.99
CA SER A 82 -7.12 12.74 -1.36
C SER A 82 -7.28 11.47 -0.52
N PRO A 83 -7.51 11.51 0.82
CA PRO A 83 -7.73 10.28 1.58
C PRO A 83 -9.05 9.57 1.23
N HIS A 84 -10.10 10.33 1.00
CA HIS A 84 -11.39 9.74 0.61
C HIS A 84 -11.37 9.21 -0.82
N ALA A 85 -10.65 9.88 -1.72
CA ALA A 85 -10.44 9.38 -3.07
C ALA A 85 -9.61 8.09 -3.09
N ALA A 86 -8.55 8.00 -2.27
CA ALA A 86 -7.78 6.77 -2.11
C ALA A 86 -8.65 5.61 -1.60
N LEU A 87 -9.50 5.86 -0.59
CA LEU A 87 -10.46 4.88 -0.07
C LEU A 87 -11.43 4.43 -1.16
N GLN A 88 -12.06 5.36 -1.87
CA GLN A 88 -13.06 5.07 -2.89
C GLN A 88 -12.46 4.32 -4.08
N ASN A 89 -11.37 4.84 -4.66
CA ASN A 89 -10.74 4.26 -5.84
C ASN A 89 -10.14 2.87 -5.54
N GLY A 90 -9.54 2.66 -4.37
CA GLY A 90 -9.05 1.33 -3.97
C GLY A 90 -10.17 0.30 -3.80
N THR A 91 -11.32 0.74 -3.28
CA THR A 91 -12.53 -0.09 -3.21
C THR A 91 -13.06 -0.43 -4.61
N GLN A 92 -12.99 0.51 -5.55
CA GLN A 92 -13.39 0.28 -6.94
C GLN A 92 -12.48 -0.73 -7.64
N VAL A 93 -11.16 -0.58 -7.49
CA VAL A 93 -10.18 -1.46 -8.14
C VAL A 93 -10.38 -2.91 -7.73
N GLN A 94 -10.46 -3.21 -6.43
CA GLN A 94 -10.69 -4.57 -5.94
C GLN A 94 -12.18 -4.98 -5.94
N GLY A 95 -13.05 -4.13 -6.45
CA GLY A 95 -14.49 -4.28 -6.31
C GLY A 95 -15.07 -5.61 -6.80
N PHE A 96 -14.46 -6.23 -7.81
CA PHE A 96 -14.94 -7.49 -8.44
C PHE A 96 -13.81 -8.51 -8.66
N GLU A 97 -12.65 -8.35 -8.01
CA GLU A 97 -11.55 -9.33 -7.99
C GLU A 97 -10.87 -9.58 -9.35
N LEU A 98 -10.95 -8.69 -10.33
CA LEU A 98 -10.27 -8.83 -11.62
C LEU A 98 -8.87 -8.23 -11.63
N ASP A 99 -8.59 -7.31 -10.72
CA ASP A 99 -7.32 -6.62 -10.56
C ASP A 99 -6.13 -7.55 -10.32
N ASP A 100 -4.93 -7.02 -10.49
CA ASP A 100 -3.67 -7.74 -10.36
C ASP A 100 -3.51 -8.46 -9.00
N VAL A 101 -2.66 -9.47 -8.96
CA VAL A 101 -2.35 -10.18 -7.74
C VAL A 101 -0.91 -10.69 -7.71
N HIS A 102 -0.23 -10.47 -6.60
CA HIS A 102 1.02 -11.15 -6.26
C HIS A 102 0.69 -12.43 -5.49
N ARG A 103 0.70 -13.59 -6.19
CA ARG A 103 0.19 -14.86 -5.64
C ARG A 103 0.91 -15.32 -4.37
N ARG A 104 2.24 -15.24 -4.33
CA ARG A 104 3.03 -15.70 -3.17
C ARG A 104 2.93 -14.74 -1.98
N GLY A 105 2.88 -13.44 -2.21
CA GLY A 105 2.68 -12.41 -1.17
C GLY A 105 1.20 -12.17 -0.85
N VAL A 106 0.30 -12.85 -1.57
CA VAL A 106 -1.16 -12.83 -1.37
C VAL A 106 -1.72 -11.41 -1.29
N LEU A 107 -1.35 -10.55 -2.24
CA LEU A 107 -1.71 -9.14 -2.23
C LEU A 107 -2.19 -8.66 -3.60
N HIS A 108 -3.32 -7.96 -3.63
CA HIS A 108 -3.82 -7.17 -4.76
C HIS A 108 -3.11 -5.81 -4.77
N VAL A 109 -1.96 -5.76 -5.43
CA VAL A 109 -1.01 -4.65 -5.23
C VAL A 109 -1.51 -3.35 -5.85
N GLY A 110 -2.10 -3.42 -7.03
CA GLY A 110 -2.66 -2.24 -7.72
C GLY A 110 -3.74 -1.55 -6.91
N ALA A 111 -4.63 -2.31 -6.31
CA ALA A 111 -5.77 -1.80 -5.55
C ALA A 111 -5.37 -1.04 -4.27
N VAL A 112 -4.26 -1.40 -3.65
CA VAL A 112 -3.77 -0.76 -2.43
C VAL A 112 -2.77 0.37 -2.71
N THR A 113 -2.04 0.31 -3.82
CA THR A 113 -0.93 1.24 -4.14
C THR A 113 -1.37 2.44 -4.95
N LEU A 114 -1.99 2.18 -6.10
CA LEU A 114 -2.22 3.22 -7.12
C LEU A 114 -3.27 4.25 -6.71
N PRO A 115 -4.35 3.91 -5.99
CA PRO A 115 -5.28 4.91 -5.50
C PRO A 115 -4.65 5.93 -4.56
N ALA A 116 -3.77 5.51 -3.66
CA ALA A 116 -3.03 6.40 -2.77
C ALA A 116 -2.02 7.26 -3.54
N LEU A 117 -1.24 6.65 -4.43
CA LEU A 117 -0.23 7.34 -5.23
C LEU A 117 -0.84 8.39 -6.16
N ILE A 118 -1.90 8.05 -6.89
CA ILE A 118 -2.55 8.99 -7.82
C ILE A 118 -3.24 10.11 -7.03
N ALA A 119 -3.87 9.79 -5.88
CA ALA A 119 -4.47 10.81 -5.03
C ALA A 119 -3.45 11.86 -4.56
N VAL A 120 -2.25 11.43 -4.19
CA VAL A 120 -1.14 12.33 -3.82
C VAL A 120 -0.63 13.10 -5.03
N ALA A 121 -0.50 12.48 -6.18
CA ALA A 121 -0.07 13.13 -7.41
C ALA A 121 -1.02 14.27 -7.84
N GLU A 122 -2.33 14.10 -7.63
CA GLU A 122 -3.33 15.12 -7.97
C GLU A 122 -3.38 16.28 -6.95
N SER A 123 -3.02 16.06 -5.69
CA SER A 123 -3.31 17.01 -4.62
C SER A 123 -2.09 17.53 -3.83
N HIS A 124 -0.99 16.77 -3.76
CA HIS A 124 0.13 17.08 -2.87
C HIS A 124 1.50 17.13 -3.56
N ALA A 125 1.66 16.51 -4.72
CA ALA A 125 2.94 16.42 -5.41
C ALA A 125 2.80 16.59 -6.92
N LYS A 126 3.62 17.44 -7.51
CA LYS A 126 3.71 17.55 -8.98
C LYS A 126 4.67 16.48 -9.48
N LEU A 127 4.16 15.35 -9.96
CA LEU A 127 4.94 14.23 -10.45
C LEU A 127 5.05 14.24 -11.97
N SER A 128 6.26 14.00 -12.49
CA SER A 128 6.42 13.58 -13.88
C SER A 128 5.98 12.12 -14.05
N GLY A 129 5.80 11.67 -15.29
CA GLY A 129 5.51 10.26 -15.55
C GLY A 129 6.64 9.32 -15.05
N ARG A 130 7.90 9.79 -15.06
CA ARG A 130 9.05 9.03 -14.49
C ARG A 130 8.94 8.92 -12.99
N ASP A 131 8.55 10.00 -12.29
CA ASP A 131 8.36 9.97 -10.84
C ASP A 131 7.20 9.06 -10.45
N LEU A 132 6.08 9.12 -11.19
CA LEU A 132 4.92 8.25 -10.96
C LEU A 132 5.29 6.76 -11.10
N ILE A 133 6.03 6.40 -12.17
CA ILE A 133 6.51 5.03 -12.38
C ILE A 133 7.43 4.60 -11.24
N THR A 134 8.37 5.46 -10.82
CA THR A 134 9.31 5.14 -9.74
C THR A 134 8.58 4.91 -8.42
N ALA A 135 7.64 5.77 -8.08
CA ALA A 135 6.84 5.64 -6.87
C ALA A 135 5.92 4.40 -6.91
N ALA A 136 5.31 4.10 -8.06
CA ALA A 136 4.53 2.88 -8.23
C ALA A 136 5.39 1.64 -8.00
N VAL A 137 6.59 1.56 -8.59
CA VAL A 137 7.52 0.44 -8.38
C VAL A 137 7.88 0.32 -6.90
N ALA A 138 8.16 1.42 -6.18
CA ALA A 138 8.44 1.34 -4.75
C ALA A 138 7.32 0.62 -3.97
N GLY A 139 6.06 0.96 -4.21
CA GLY A 139 4.92 0.29 -3.59
C GLY A 139 4.78 -1.18 -4.01
N TYR A 140 4.95 -1.45 -5.30
CA TYR A 140 4.88 -2.81 -5.87
C TYR A 140 6.02 -3.74 -5.44
N GLU A 141 7.10 -3.17 -4.93
CA GLU A 141 8.18 -3.96 -4.32
C GLU A 141 7.92 -4.25 -2.83
N ILE A 142 7.50 -3.27 -2.06
CA ILE A 142 7.45 -3.43 -0.61
C ILE A 142 6.22 -4.22 -0.16
N GLY A 143 5.03 -3.95 -0.68
CA GLY A 143 3.82 -4.70 -0.32
C GLY A 143 3.97 -6.21 -0.46
N PRO A 144 4.36 -6.73 -1.64
CA PRO A 144 4.61 -8.14 -1.83
C PRO A 144 5.69 -8.73 -0.90
N ARG A 145 6.76 -7.99 -0.59
CA ARG A 145 7.82 -8.46 0.31
C ARG A 145 7.33 -8.61 1.74
N VAL A 146 6.47 -7.70 2.22
CA VAL A 146 5.80 -7.88 3.51
C VAL A 146 4.91 -9.12 3.47
N GLY A 147 4.19 -9.35 2.37
CA GLY A 147 3.42 -10.58 2.17
C GLY A 147 4.28 -11.86 2.16
N LEU A 148 5.45 -11.83 1.51
CA LEU A 148 6.40 -12.94 1.54
C LEU A 148 6.96 -13.19 2.94
N CYS A 149 7.23 -12.12 3.70
CA CYS A 149 7.67 -12.20 5.09
C CYS A 149 6.62 -12.89 5.97
N MET A 150 5.36 -12.48 5.86
CA MET A 150 4.26 -13.02 6.69
C MET A 150 3.79 -14.41 6.24
N GLY A 151 4.08 -14.82 5.00
CA GLY A 151 3.69 -16.10 4.45
C GLY A 151 2.18 -16.28 4.22
N GLN A 152 1.82 -17.41 3.61
CA GLN A 152 0.41 -17.70 3.27
C GLN A 152 -0.45 -17.97 4.50
N GLU A 153 0.15 -18.37 5.60
CA GLU A 153 -0.56 -18.63 6.86
C GLU A 153 -1.17 -17.38 7.49
N HIS A 154 -0.72 -16.19 7.09
CA HIS A 154 -1.32 -14.93 7.53
C HIS A 154 -2.84 -14.90 7.28
N ILE A 155 -3.27 -15.33 6.09
CA ILE A 155 -4.70 -15.51 5.78
C ILE A 155 -5.31 -16.64 6.59
N GLY A 156 -4.61 -17.75 6.77
CA GLY A 156 -5.07 -18.89 7.60
C GLY A 156 -5.33 -18.51 9.05
N GLN A 157 -4.72 -17.44 9.55
CA GLN A 157 -4.98 -16.89 10.89
C GLN A 157 -6.18 -15.94 10.97
N GLY A 158 -6.86 -15.68 9.85
CA GLY A 158 -8.07 -14.86 9.81
C GLY A 158 -7.83 -13.40 9.42
N TRP A 159 -6.62 -13.05 8.96
CA TRP A 159 -6.31 -11.70 8.49
C TRP A 159 -6.48 -11.56 6.98
N HIS A 160 -7.20 -10.54 6.52
CA HIS A 160 -7.31 -10.23 5.09
C HIS A 160 -6.07 -9.44 4.65
N SER A 161 -5.23 -10.07 3.84
CA SER A 161 -3.92 -9.54 3.44
C SER A 161 -3.98 -8.16 2.78
N GLY A 162 -4.98 -7.91 1.92
CA GLY A 162 -5.17 -6.59 1.30
C GLY A 162 -5.32 -5.45 2.32
N ALA A 163 -5.93 -5.74 3.46
CA ALA A 163 -6.13 -4.77 4.53
C ALA A 163 -4.93 -4.61 5.45
N THR A 164 -4.20 -5.70 5.71
CA THR A 164 -3.09 -5.69 6.67
C THR A 164 -1.74 -5.38 6.03
N LEU A 165 -1.44 -5.97 4.87
CA LEU A 165 -0.17 -5.79 4.17
C LEU A 165 -0.20 -4.57 3.24
N GLY A 166 -1.37 -4.24 2.71
CA GLY A 166 -1.56 -3.18 1.71
C GLY A 166 -1.13 -1.80 2.18
N VAL A 167 -1.20 -1.53 3.47
CA VAL A 167 -0.76 -0.24 4.05
C VAL A 167 0.73 0.03 3.76
N PHE A 168 1.57 -1.01 3.75
CA PHE A 168 3.00 -0.90 3.48
C PHE A 168 3.29 -0.65 2.00
N SER A 169 2.47 -1.19 1.12
CA SER A 169 2.52 -0.89 -0.32
C SER A 169 2.17 0.58 -0.59
N ALA A 170 1.04 1.03 -0.05
CA ALA A 170 0.57 2.39 -0.20
C ALA A 170 1.55 3.42 0.37
N VAL A 171 2.00 3.23 1.61
CA VAL A 171 2.91 4.18 2.27
C VAL A 171 4.25 4.28 1.54
N SER A 172 4.78 3.18 1.01
CA SER A 172 6.04 3.18 0.26
C SER A 172 5.92 3.98 -1.04
N ALA A 173 4.85 3.78 -1.79
CA ALA A 173 4.60 4.55 -3.01
C ALA A 173 4.43 6.05 -2.72
N VAL A 174 3.64 6.39 -1.69
CA VAL A 174 3.38 7.79 -1.33
C VAL A 174 4.63 8.45 -0.74
N SER A 175 5.41 7.76 0.10
CA SER A 175 6.68 8.27 0.64
C SER A 175 7.66 8.61 -0.48
N ARG A 176 7.78 7.73 -1.49
CA ARG A 176 8.61 7.99 -2.66
C ARG A 176 8.10 9.16 -3.50
N ALA A 177 6.79 9.26 -3.71
CA ALA A 177 6.16 10.36 -4.45
C ALA A 177 6.36 11.72 -3.77
N LEU A 178 6.33 11.75 -2.44
CA LEU A 178 6.56 12.96 -1.65
C LEU A 178 8.05 13.29 -1.45
N GLY A 179 8.97 12.42 -1.88
CA GLY A 179 10.40 12.60 -1.70
C GLY A 179 10.86 12.55 -0.23
N LEU A 180 10.21 11.71 0.58
CA LEU A 180 10.58 11.58 1.99
C LEU A 180 12.00 11.03 2.14
N SER A 181 12.73 11.52 3.15
CA SER A 181 14.02 10.93 3.56
C SER A 181 13.84 9.51 4.08
N ALA A 182 14.93 8.76 4.19
CA ALA A 182 14.91 7.43 4.82
C ALA A 182 14.36 7.49 6.25
N ASP A 183 14.75 8.49 7.04
CA ASP A 183 14.25 8.65 8.42
C ASP A 183 12.75 8.92 8.46
N ALA A 184 12.25 9.83 7.65
CA ALA A 184 10.82 10.09 7.56
C ALA A 184 10.06 8.85 7.04
N THR A 185 10.65 8.08 6.13
CA THR A 185 10.04 6.84 5.61
C THR A 185 9.98 5.75 6.69
N VAL A 186 10.98 5.63 7.57
CA VAL A 186 10.91 4.75 8.75
C VAL A 186 9.68 5.10 9.60
N HIS A 187 9.49 6.37 9.92
CA HIS A 187 8.31 6.81 10.67
C HIS A 187 7.01 6.55 9.92
N ALA A 188 6.97 6.80 8.61
CA ALA A 188 5.80 6.53 7.77
C ALA A 188 5.41 5.04 7.80
N LEU A 189 6.39 4.12 7.67
CA LEU A 189 6.17 2.67 7.78
C LEU A 189 5.59 2.30 9.16
N GLY A 190 6.15 2.87 10.24
CA GLY A 190 5.67 2.64 11.60
C GLY A 190 4.26 3.16 11.83
N ILE A 191 3.89 4.33 11.29
CA ILE A 191 2.52 4.87 11.36
C ILE A 191 1.56 3.98 10.56
N ALA A 192 1.96 3.53 9.36
CA ALA A 192 1.13 2.65 8.54
C ALA A 192 0.86 1.31 9.23
N GLY A 193 1.87 0.71 9.84
CA GLY A 193 1.74 -0.58 10.52
C GLY A 193 0.69 -0.59 11.62
N THR A 194 0.53 0.51 12.36
CA THR A 194 -0.50 0.63 13.42
C THR A 194 -1.93 0.75 12.89
N GLN A 195 -2.10 1.00 11.60
CA GLN A 195 -3.41 1.12 10.94
C GLN A 195 -3.80 -0.16 10.17
N SER A 196 -2.99 -1.19 10.24
CA SER A 196 -3.25 -2.49 9.63
C SER A 196 -4.44 -3.17 10.29
N SER A 197 -5.50 -3.44 9.52
CA SER A 197 -6.66 -4.15 10.06
C SER A 197 -7.54 -4.71 8.94
N GLY A 198 -8.17 -5.85 9.20
CA GLY A 198 -9.14 -6.46 8.28
C GLY A 198 -9.37 -7.93 8.58
N LEU A 199 -10.63 -8.31 8.70
CA LEU A 199 -11.02 -9.65 9.08
C LEU A 199 -11.36 -10.50 7.85
N MET A 200 -10.82 -11.71 7.79
CA MET A 200 -11.06 -12.66 6.70
C MET A 200 -12.53 -13.12 6.65
N ALA A 201 -13.24 -13.06 7.77
CA ALA A 201 -14.68 -13.35 7.82
C ALA A 201 -15.52 -12.49 6.85
N ALA A 202 -15.06 -11.29 6.51
CA ALA A 202 -15.71 -10.44 5.51
C ALA A 202 -15.82 -11.10 4.12
N GLN A 203 -15.00 -12.11 3.82
CA GLN A 203 -15.04 -12.85 2.55
C GLN A 203 -16.37 -13.58 2.33
N TYR A 204 -17.08 -13.94 3.39
CA TYR A 204 -18.29 -14.77 3.32
C TYR A 204 -19.56 -13.93 3.12
N GLY A 205 -19.52 -12.92 2.23
CA GLY A 205 -20.71 -12.19 1.79
C GLY A 205 -20.86 -10.76 2.29
N ALA A 206 -19.85 -10.21 3.01
CA ALA A 206 -19.91 -8.83 3.45
C ALA A 206 -19.27 -7.86 2.44
N MET A 207 -19.97 -6.79 2.09
CA MET A 207 -19.47 -5.73 1.20
C MET A 207 -18.18 -5.11 1.70
N VAL A 208 -17.96 -5.07 3.01
CA VAL A 208 -16.78 -4.49 3.65
C VAL A 208 -15.45 -5.12 3.18
N LYS A 209 -15.47 -6.39 2.72
CA LYS A 209 -14.29 -7.00 2.10
C LYS A 209 -13.73 -6.13 0.97
N ARG A 210 -14.61 -5.54 0.16
CA ARG A 210 -14.23 -4.71 -0.99
C ARG A 210 -13.57 -3.39 -0.57
N MET A 211 -13.95 -2.87 0.59
CA MET A 211 -13.37 -1.64 1.15
C MET A 211 -11.96 -1.84 1.72
N HIS A 212 -11.53 -3.07 2.00
CA HIS A 212 -10.25 -3.35 2.65
C HIS A 212 -9.05 -2.75 1.89
N ALA A 213 -9.01 -2.89 0.55
CA ALA A 213 -7.94 -2.32 -0.27
C ALA A 213 -7.95 -0.79 -0.22
N GLY A 214 -9.14 -0.19 -0.37
CA GLY A 214 -9.27 1.26 -0.27
C GLY A 214 -8.87 1.79 1.10
N ARG A 215 -9.22 1.07 2.18
CA ARG A 215 -8.81 1.46 3.53
C ARG A 215 -7.29 1.38 3.72
N ALA A 216 -6.64 0.35 3.18
CA ALA A 216 -5.19 0.25 3.20
C ALA A 216 -4.52 1.40 2.42
N ALA A 217 -5.04 1.73 1.23
CA ALA A 217 -4.58 2.87 0.44
C ALA A 217 -4.70 4.19 1.23
N GLN A 218 -5.86 4.46 1.83
CA GLN A 218 -6.11 5.62 2.68
C GLN A 218 -5.14 5.68 3.87
N SER A 219 -4.95 4.57 4.58
CA SER A 219 -4.08 4.48 5.75
C SER A 219 -2.62 4.76 5.40
N GLY A 220 -2.11 4.18 4.29
CA GLY A 220 -0.75 4.44 3.83
C GLY A 220 -0.53 5.89 3.38
N LEU A 221 -1.55 6.50 2.75
CA LEU A 221 -1.53 7.91 2.38
C LEU A 221 -1.43 8.80 3.63
N TYR A 222 -2.29 8.59 4.63
CA TYR A 222 -2.20 9.34 5.89
C TYR A 222 -0.85 9.16 6.56
N ALA A 223 -0.32 7.94 6.61
CA ALA A 223 0.95 7.66 7.26
C ALA A 223 2.11 8.46 6.64
N ALA A 224 2.18 8.53 5.31
CA ALA A 224 3.22 9.30 4.62
C ALA A 224 3.06 10.81 4.81
N LEU A 225 1.83 11.34 4.77
CA LEU A 225 1.57 12.77 5.02
C LEU A 225 1.91 13.17 6.45
N LEU A 226 1.52 12.37 7.45
CA LEU A 226 1.86 12.60 8.85
C LEU A 226 3.37 12.59 9.08
N ALA A 227 4.09 11.62 8.51
CA ALA A 227 5.54 11.55 8.63
C ALA A 227 6.24 12.73 7.92
N LYS A 228 5.71 13.19 6.77
CA LYS A 228 6.18 14.40 6.09
C LYS A 228 6.12 15.62 7.01
N ASP A 229 5.07 15.72 7.82
CA ASP A 229 4.86 16.85 8.74
C ASP A 229 5.55 16.63 10.11
N GLY A 230 6.37 15.58 10.25
CA GLY A 230 7.18 15.32 11.43
C GLY A 230 6.51 14.45 12.50
N PHE A 231 5.36 13.83 12.20
CA PHE A 231 4.75 12.88 13.13
C PHE A 231 5.58 11.59 13.19
N THR A 232 5.86 11.09 14.40
CA THR A 232 6.72 9.91 14.60
C THR A 232 5.93 8.61 14.65
N GLY A 233 6.49 7.55 14.08
CA GLY A 233 5.97 6.18 14.11
C GLY A 233 6.94 5.21 14.78
N ILE A 234 6.54 3.94 14.86
CA ILE A 234 7.37 2.84 15.35
C ILE A 234 8.59 2.70 14.43
N VAL A 235 9.80 2.78 14.98
CA VAL A 235 11.03 2.76 14.18
C VAL A 235 11.49 1.36 13.76
N ASP A 236 11.05 0.33 14.46
CA ASP A 236 11.33 -1.08 14.26
C ASP A 236 10.03 -1.88 14.01
N VAL A 237 9.15 -1.33 13.20
CA VAL A 237 7.77 -1.82 13.02
C VAL A 237 7.69 -3.30 12.64
N PHE A 238 8.64 -3.83 11.89
CA PHE A 238 8.69 -5.24 11.53
C PHE A 238 9.42 -6.11 12.55
N GLU A 239 10.49 -5.57 13.15
CA GLU A 239 11.44 -6.31 14.00
C GLU A 239 11.08 -6.29 15.48
N ALA A 240 10.23 -5.37 15.93
CA ALA A 240 9.91 -5.24 17.35
C ALA A 240 9.46 -6.58 17.95
N PRO A 241 10.16 -7.08 19.01
CA PRO A 241 9.88 -8.40 19.57
C PRO A 241 8.57 -8.44 20.33
N TYR A 242 8.05 -7.28 20.73
CA TYR A 242 6.76 -7.11 21.39
C TYR A 242 5.97 -6.02 20.70
N GLY A 243 4.78 -6.37 20.24
CA GLY A 243 3.85 -5.42 19.62
C GLY A 243 4.27 -4.92 18.22
N GLY A 244 5.30 -5.50 17.61
CA GLY A 244 5.67 -5.25 16.22
C GLY A 244 4.65 -5.88 15.26
N PHE A 245 4.68 -5.45 13.99
CA PHE A 245 3.75 -5.97 12.99
C PHE A 245 3.87 -7.49 12.84
N CYS A 246 5.07 -8.00 12.62
CA CYS A 246 5.26 -9.43 12.39
C CYS A 246 4.85 -10.27 13.61
N THR A 247 5.27 -9.89 14.80
CA THR A 247 4.96 -10.60 16.04
C THR A 247 3.48 -10.56 16.41
N THR A 248 2.81 -9.44 16.14
CA THR A 248 1.38 -9.28 16.44
C THR A 248 0.50 -10.08 15.48
N PHE A 249 0.81 -10.06 14.18
CA PHE A 249 -0.04 -10.67 13.16
C PHE A 249 0.29 -12.13 12.87
N SER A 250 1.41 -12.67 13.33
CA SER A 250 1.80 -14.07 13.10
C SER A 250 1.50 -15.03 14.26
N ARG A 251 1.18 -14.52 15.44
CA ARG A 251 0.97 -15.25 16.71
C ARG A 251 2.21 -15.97 17.25
N THR A 252 3.15 -16.39 16.41
CA THR A 252 4.36 -17.12 16.80
C THR A 252 5.56 -16.62 15.98
N PRO A 253 6.77 -16.54 16.56
CA PRO A 253 7.95 -15.99 15.89
C PRO A 253 8.51 -16.87 14.77
N ASP A 254 8.11 -18.13 14.68
CA ASP A 254 8.50 -19.08 13.62
C ASP A 254 7.63 -18.99 12.35
N ARG A 255 6.63 -18.11 12.33
CA ARG A 255 5.67 -17.99 11.22
C ARG A 255 5.90 -16.79 10.31
N PHE A 256 7.02 -16.10 10.46
CA PHE A 256 7.42 -15.02 9.57
C PHE A 256 8.92 -15.08 9.29
N ASP A 257 9.34 -14.54 8.16
CA ASP A 257 10.75 -14.51 7.73
C ASP A 257 11.15 -13.07 7.37
N LEU A 258 11.78 -12.37 8.31
CA LEU A 258 12.22 -10.99 8.14
C LEU A 258 13.20 -10.83 6.96
N ALA A 259 13.95 -11.86 6.59
CA ALA A 259 14.88 -11.77 5.46
C ALA A 259 14.16 -11.49 4.13
N GLN A 260 12.91 -11.89 3.97
CA GLN A 260 12.11 -11.61 2.77
C GLN A 260 11.88 -10.11 2.55
N LEU A 261 11.90 -9.31 3.60
CA LEU A 261 11.70 -7.86 3.53
C LEU A 261 12.79 -7.17 2.70
N SER A 262 14.05 -7.54 2.93
CA SER A 262 15.20 -6.82 2.37
C SER A 262 16.07 -7.62 1.39
N SER A 263 15.92 -8.95 1.32
CA SER A 263 16.73 -9.80 0.44
C SER A 263 16.54 -9.45 -1.03
N GLY A 264 17.61 -9.06 -1.71
CA GLY A 264 17.64 -8.73 -3.14
C GLY A 264 16.80 -7.49 -3.49
N LEU A 265 16.63 -6.52 -2.56
CA LEU A 265 16.04 -5.20 -2.85
C LEU A 265 16.89 -4.49 -3.92
N GLY A 266 16.23 -3.99 -4.98
CA GLY A 266 16.91 -3.34 -6.11
C GLY A 266 17.54 -4.27 -7.15
N GLU A 267 17.64 -5.57 -6.85
CA GLU A 267 18.17 -6.60 -7.77
C GLU A 267 17.06 -7.49 -8.33
N ARG A 268 16.18 -7.96 -7.46
CA ARG A 268 15.02 -8.78 -7.80
C ARG A 268 13.75 -7.98 -7.62
N PHE A 269 13.01 -7.78 -8.70
CA PHE A 269 11.79 -7.00 -8.72
C PHE A 269 10.54 -7.90 -8.62
N GLU A 270 9.80 -7.75 -7.52
CA GLU A 270 8.54 -8.45 -7.30
C GLU A 270 7.43 -7.96 -8.25
N THR A 271 7.56 -6.74 -8.79
CA THR A 271 6.71 -6.20 -9.87
C THR A 271 6.58 -7.17 -11.06
N MET A 272 7.63 -7.93 -11.37
CA MET A 272 7.65 -8.92 -12.46
C MET A 272 6.89 -10.20 -12.14
N ARG A 273 6.46 -10.40 -10.89
CA ARG A 273 5.80 -11.61 -10.40
C ARG A 273 4.30 -11.45 -10.18
N LEU A 274 3.76 -10.31 -10.55
CA LEU A 274 2.32 -10.10 -10.53
C LEU A 274 1.64 -10.80 -11.69
N SER A 275 0.49 -11.38 -11.40
CA SER A 275 -0.40 -11.98 -12.39
C SER A 275 -1.58 -11.05 -12.63
N LEU A 276 -2.01 -10.92 -13.89
CA LEU A 276 -3.29 -10.35 -14.27
C LEU A 276 -4.32 -11.49 -14.31
N LYS A 277 -5.56 -11.19 -14.02
CA LYS A 277 -6.69 -12.10 -14.12
C LYS A 277 -7.43 -11.85 -15.44
N PHE A 278 -8.14 -12.87 -15.93
CA PHE A 278 -8.89 -12.83 -17.19
C PHE A 278 -10.36 -13.05 -16.92
#